data_cd6bb4153be36661986752c522494039
#
_entry.id   cd6bb4153be36661986752c522494039
#
_cell.length_a   1.000
_cell.length_b   1.000
_cell.length_c   1.000
_cell.angle_alpha   90.00
_cell.angle_beta   90.00
_cell.angle_gamma   90.00
#
_symmetry.space_group_name_H-M   'P 1'
#
loop_
_entity.id
_entity.type
_entity.pdbx_description
1 polymer ?
#
loop_
_entity_poly.entity_id
_entity_poly.type
_entity_poly.pdbx_seq_one_letter_code
_entity_poly.pdbx_strand_id
1 'polypeptide(L)'
;MLKRVRFYGSLAAVVALLSGVSFAQSGEVYKSKCQMCHGATGMADTGAGKSMKVKPVTDPDVKKMSEADMITVTTAGKGKMPAFKDKLTDAQIKESVAFYRSLGK
;
A
#
# COMPACT_ATOMS: atom_id res chain seq x y z
N MET A 1 23.86 -60.80 -0.48
CA MET A 1 22.56 -60.15 -0.51
C MET A 1 22.76 -58.65 -0.31
N LEU A 2 22.66 -57.94 -1.38
CA LEU A 2 22.75 -56.50 -1.35
C LEU A 2 21.40 -55.94 -0.91
N LYS A 3 21.33 -55.49 0.32
CA LYS A 3 20.21 -54.64 0.76
C LYS A 3 20.34 -53.32 0.03
N ARG A 4 19.49 -53.09 -0.93
CA ARG A 4 19.34 -51.80 -1.52
C ARG A 4 18.72 -50.89 -0.46
N VAL A 5 19.56 -50.12 0.16
CA VAL A 5 19.08 -48.97 0.94
C VAL A 5 18.55 -47.99 -0.08
N ARG A 6 17.25 -48.01 -0.24
CA ARG A 6 16.58 -46.93 -0.95
C ARG A 6 16.62 -45.71 -0.05
N PHE A 7 17.59 -44.90 -0.31
CA PHE A 7 17.48 -43.54 0.13
C PHE A 7 16.30 -42.93 -0.63
N TYR A 8 15.17 -42.98 -0.04
CA TYR A 8 14.15 -42.01 -0.38
C TYR A 8 14.66 -40.68 0.19
N GLY A 9 15.43 -39.99 -0.63
CA GLY A 9 15.65 -38.60 -0.40
C GLY A 9 14.25 -37.96 -0.38
N SER A 10 13.78 -37.72 0.79
CA SER A 10 12.70 -36.80 0.93
C SER A 10 13.25 -35.47 0.38
N LEU A 11 13.01 -35.25 -0.88
CA LEU A 11 12.87 -33.91 -1.36
C LEU A 11 11.70 -33.32 -0.58
N ALA A 12 11.99 -32.93 0.62
CA ALA A 12 11.23 -31.85 1.19
C ALA A 12 11.47 -30.71 0.21
N ALA A 13 10.59 -30.60 -0.75
CA ALA A 13 10.40 -29.35 -1.43
C ALA A 13 10.07 -28.36 -0.31
N VAL A 14 11.11 -27.71 0.19
CA VAL A 14 10.93 -26.48 0.88
C VAL A 14 10.38 -25.55 -0.18
N VAL A 15 9.08 -25.63 -0.37
CA VAL A 15 8.36 -24.54 -0.94
C VAL A 15 8.61 -23.42 0.04
N ALA A 16 9.67 -22.67 -0.21
CA ALA A 16 9.77 -21.35 0.33
C ALA A 16 8.51 -20.66 -0.17
N LEU A 17 7.48 -20.75 0.61
CA LEU A 17 6.40 -19.79 0.55
C LEU A 17 7.08 -18.47 0.85
N LEU A 18 7.58 -17.87 -0.19
CA LEU A 18 7.72 -16.45 -0.24
C LEU A 18 6.28 -15.95 -0.20
N SER A 19 5.72 -15.99 0.98
CA SER A 19 4.65 -15.11 1.32
C SER A 19 5.25 -13.74 1.15
N GLY A 20 5.13 -13.20 -0.07
CA GLY A 20 5.48 -11.84 -0.33
C GLY A 20 4.78 -11.03 0.73
N VAL A 21 5.55 -10.35 1.58
CA VAL A 21 4.98 -9.37 2.48
C VAL A 21 4.24 -8.41 1.58
N SER A 22 2.92 -8.45 1.64
CA SER A 22 2.11 -7.49 0.91
C SER A 22 2.38 -6.13 1.52
N PHE A 23 3.15 -5.29 0.86
CA PHE A 23 3.43 -3.93 1.30
C PHE A 23 2.13 -3.14 1.50
N ALA A 24 1.07 -3.45 0.73
CA ALA A 24 -0.26 -2.88 0.91
C ALA A 24 -0.80 -3.10 2.33
N GLN A 25 -0.44 -4.22 2.98
CA GLN A 25 -0.85 -4.53 4.35
C GLN A 25 0.07 -3.91 5.40
N SER A 26 1.35 -3.71 5.07
CA SER A 26 2.31 -3.09 6.00
C SER A 26 2.11 -1.58 6.14
N GLY A 27 1.62 -0.91 5.11
CA GLY A 27 1.43 0.54 5.11
C GLY A 27 2.72 1.35 5.21
N GLU A 28 3.88 0.76 4.95
CA GLU A 28 5.17 1.41 5.15
C GLU A 28 5.35 2.63 4.24
N VAL A 29 5.01 2.51 2.96
CA VAL A 29 5.09 3.63 2.03
C VAL A 29 4.10 4.73 2.41
N TYR A 30 2.89 4.33 2.80
CA TYR A 30 1.89 5.27 3.31
C TYR A 30 2.40 6.05 4.52
N LYS A 31 2.98 5.39 5.49
CA LYS A 31 3.53 6.02 6.69
C LYS A 31 4.65 7.01 6.37
N SER A 32 5.51 6.68 5.42
CA SER A 32 6.66 7.53 5.10
C SER A 32 6.33 8.67 4.14
N LYS A 33 5.32 8.55 3.28
CA LYS A 33 5.05 9.49 2.18
C LYS A 33 3.69 10.14 2.20
N CYS A 34 2.71 9.56 2.83
CA CYS A 34 1.31 9.98 2.74
C CYS A 34 0.74 10.45 4.07
N GLN A 35 1.17 9.85 5.15
CA GLN A 35 0.63 10.07 6.50
C GLN A 35 0.76 11.51 6.97
N MET A 36 1.78 12.24 6.55
CA MET A 36 2.00 13.62 6.95
C MET A 36 0.77 14.51 6.66
N CYS A 37 0.10 14.27 5.55
CA CYS A 37 -1.10 15.01 5.14
C CYS A 37 -2.38 14.24 5.41
N HIS A 38 -2.40 12.94 5.11
CA HIS A 38 -3.60 12.11 5.21
C HIS A 38 -3.88 11.57 6.62
N GLY A 39 -2.91 11.63 7.52
CA GLY A 39 -3.02 11.10 8.88
C GLY A 39 -2.79 9.61 8.99
N ALA A 40 -2.46 9.13 10.19
CA ALA A 40 -2.20 7.71 10.46
C ALA A 40 -3.42 6.82 10.18
N THR A 41 -4.61 7.35 10.38
CA THR A 41 -5.90 6.67 10.18
C THR A 41 -6.64 7.14 8.93
N GLY A 42 -6.01 7.98 8.11
CA GLY A 42 -6.63 8.55 6.91
C GLY A 42 -7.60 9.70 7.17
N MET A 43 -7.67 10.20 8.39
CA MET A 43 -8.64 11.24 8.79
C MET A 43 -8.16 12.67 8.54
N ALA A 44 -6.98 12.83 7.96
CA ALA A 44 -6.38 14.14 7.65
C ALA A 44 -6.30 15.07 8.89
N ASP A 45 -6.07 14.50 10.05
CA ASP A 45 -6.06 15.15 11.35
C ASP A 45 -4.69 15.70 11.77
N THR A 46 -3.75 15.73 10.84
CA THR A 46 -2.43 16.36 11.02
C THR A 46 -2.49 17.86 10.82
N GLY A 47 -1.46 18.57 11.29
CA GLY A 47 -1.35 20.02 11.03
C GLY A 47 -1.35 20.34 9.53
N ALA A 48 -0.57 19.60 8.74
CA ALA A 48 -0.53 19.76 7.29
C ALA A 48 -1.88 19.40 6.62
N GLY A 49 -2.52 18.31 7.06
CA GLY A 49 -3.82 17.91 6.54
C GLY A 49 -4.89 18.98 6.75
N LYS A 50 -4.94 19.54 7.92
CA LYS A 50 -5.88 20.63 8.25
C LYS A 50 -5.58 21.91 7.47
N SER A 51 -4.31 22.29 7.42
CA SER A 51 -3.85 23.49 6.70
C SER A 51 -4.15 23.41 5.20
N MET A 52 -3.99 22.26 4.60
CA MET A 52 -4.23 22.04 3.17
C MET A 52 -5.67 21.62 2.86
N LYS A 53 -6.53 21.53 3.86
CA LYS A 53 -7.93 21.10 3.73
C LYS A 53 -8.08 19.74 3.05
N VAL A 54 -7.23 18.80 3.43
CA VAL A 54 -7.29 17.41 2.95
C VAL A 54 -8.57 16.75 3.46
N LYS A 55 -9.31 16.14 2.57
CA LYS A 55 -10.53 15.41 2.96
C LYS A 55 -10.18 14.11 3.67
N PRO A 56 -10.90 13.72 4.73
CA PRO A 56 -10.71 12.44 5.37
C PRO A 56 -11.12 11.29 4.45
N VAL A 57 -10.53 10.12 4.68
CA VAL A 57 -10.83 8.91 3.89
C VAL A 57 -12.31 8.51 3.95
N THR A 58 -13.02 8.92 4.99
CA THR A 58 -14.46 8.69 5.17
C THR A 58 -15.35 9.69 4.44
N ASP A 59 -14.77 10.74 3.86
CA ASP A 59 -15.55 11.72 3.09
C ASP A 59 -16.27 11.04 1.93
N PRO A 60 -17.57 11.32 1.69
CA PRO A 60 -18.34 10.71 0.61
C PRO A 60 -17.71 10.85 -0.77
N ASP A 61 -17.08 11.98 -1.07
CA ASP A 61 -16.42 12.21 -2.35
C ASP A 61 -15.19 11.31 -2.51
N VAL A 62 -14.45 11.09 -1.43
CA VAL A 62 -13.32 10.17 -1.42
C VAL A 62 -13.79 8.73 -1.57
N LYS A 63 -14.86 8.35 -0.88
CA LYS A 63 -15.42 6.99 -0.96
C LYS A 63 -15.96 6.64 -2.35
N LYS A 64 -16.39 7.62 -3.12
CA LYS A 64 -16.85 7.43 -4.50
C LYS A 64 -15.72 7.22 -5.50
N MET A 65 -14.50 7.59 -5.15
CA MET A 65 -13.35 7.42 -6.04
C MET A 65 -13.02 5.94 -6.18
N SER A 66 -12.80 5.53 -7.43
CA SER A 66 -12.26 4.19 -7.71
C SER A 66 -10.79 4.11 -7.30
N GLU A 67 -10.30 2.89 -7.11
CA GLU A 67 -8.87 2.67 -6.87
C GLU A 67 -8.03 3.22 -8.04
N ALA A 68 -8.47 3.01 -9.28
CA ALA A 68 -7.79 3.53 -10.46
C ALA A 68 -7.71 5.06 -10.45
N ASP A 69 -8.77 5.76 -10.06
CA ASP A 69 -8.78 7.22 -9.95
C ASP A 69 -7.80 7.70 -8.86
N MET A 70 -7.76 7.04 -7.73
CA MET A 70 -6.82 7.35 -6.65
C MET A 70 -5.37 7.14 -7.09
N ILE A 71 -5.08 6.09 -7.84
CA ILE A 71 -3.76 5.83 -8.41
C ILE A 71 -3.38 6.95 -9.37
N THR A 72 -4.29 7.37 -10.24
CA THR A 72 -4.05 8.47 -11.18
C THR A 72 -3.75 9.78 -10.44
N VAL A 73 -4.52 10.12 -9.44
CA VAL A 73 -4.31 11.32 -8.61
C VAL A 73 -2.96 11.28 -7.90
N THR A 74 -2.60 10.14 -7.33
CA THR A 74 -1.34 9.97 -6.64
C THR A 74 -0.15 10.06 -7.60
N THR A 75 -0.28 9.47 -8.77
CA THR A 75 0.77 9.49 -9.79
C THR A 75 1.01 10.88 -10.35
N ALA A 76 -0.06 11.56 -10.76
CA ALA A 76 0.00 12.83 -11.45
C ALA A 76 -0.05 14.06 -10.52
N GLY A 77 -0.53 13.88 -9.29
CA GLY A 77 -0.82 14.97 -8.37
C GLY A 77 -2.14 15.67 -8.68
N LYS A 78 -2.65 16.39 -7.71
CA LYS A 78 -3.86 17.20 -7.87
C LYS A 78 -3.91 18.31 -6.82
N GLY A 79 -4.05 19.55 -7.24
CA GLY A 79 -4.07 20.68 -6.32
C GLY A 79 -2.81 20.73 -5.46
N LYS A 80 -2.95 20.72 -4.15
CA LYS A 80 -1.82 20.73 -3.21
C LYS A 80 -1.17 19.35 -3.00
N MET A 81 -1.79 18.29 -3.48
CA MET A 81 -1.20 16.96 -3.45
C MET A 81 -0.13 16.84 -4.52
N PRO A 82 1.14 16.57 -4.15
CA PRO A 82 2.21 16.46 -5.13
C PRO A 82 2.08 15.19 -5.99
N ALA A 83 2.71 15.20 -7.16
CA ALA A 83 2.84 14.02 -7.99
C ALA A 83 3.93 13.09 -7.44
N PHE A 84 3.66 11.80 -7.40
CA PHE A 84 4.60 10.81 -6.89
C PHE A 84 5.25 9.94 -7.98
N LYS A 85 4.94 10.17 -9.26
CA LYS A 85 5.47 9.36 -10.36
C LYS A 85 6.99 9.24 -10.41
N ASP A 86 7.71 10.29 -9.98
CA ASP A 86 9.18 10.30 -9.95
C ASP A 86 9.76 9.97 -8.57
N LYS A 87 8.92 9.77 -7.57
CA LYS A 87 9.32 9.50 -6.18
C LYS A 87 9.03 8.07 -5.74
N LEU A 88 8.02 7.45 -6.33
CA LEU A 88 7.57 6.11 -6.00
C LEU A 88 7.40 5.30 -7.28
N THR A 89 7.60 4.00 -7.18
CA THR A 89 7.26 3.07 -8.27
C THR A 89 5.74 2.91 -8.40
N ASP A 90 5.29 2.44 -9.55
CA ASP A 90 3.86 2.15 -9.76
C ASP A 90 3.33 1.15 -8.73
N ALA A 91 4.11 0.14 -8.38
CA ALA A 91 3.77 -0.83 -7.36
C ALA A 91 3.61 -0.18 -5.99
N GLN A 92 4.51 0.72 -5.60
CA GLN A 92 4.43 1.46 -4.34
C GLN A 92 3.21 2.39 -4.28
N ILE A 93 2.87 3.03 -5.38
CA ILE A 93 1.66 3.86 -5.48
C ILE A 93 0.41 2.99 -5.29
N LYS A 94 0.32 1.86 -5.98
CA LYS A 94 -0.79 0.92 -5.83
C LYS A 94 -0.94 0.43 -4.39
N GLU A 95 0.15 0.05 -3.76
CA GLU A 95 0.17 -0.40 -2.37
C GLU A 95 -0.32 0.69 -1.42
N SER A 96 0.15 1.91 -1.60
CA SER A 96 -0.24 3.05 -0.77
C SER A 96 -1.72 3.39 -0.92
N VAL A 97 -2.24 3.35 -2.13
CA VAL A 97 -3.68 3.56 -2.40
C VAL A 97 -4.51 2.45 -1.77
N ALA A 98 -4.11 1.20 -1.93
CA ALA A 98 -4.82 0.06 -1.32
C ALA A 98 -4.84 0.17 0.21
N PHE A 99 -3.71 0.54 0.81
CA PHE A 99 -3.63 0.76 2.25
C PHE A 99 -4.55 1.92 2.70
N TYR A 100 -4.48 3.05 2.02
CA TYR A 100 -5.33 4.21 2.31
C TYR A 100 -6.82 3.85 2.25
N ARG A 101 -7.24 3.15 1.21
CA ARG A 101 -8.63 2.69 1.07
C ARG A 101 -9.06 1.76 2.21
N SER A 102 -8.16 0.94 2.70
CA SER A 102 -8.44 0.04 3.84
C SER A 102 -8.74 0.80 5.13
N LEU A 103 -8.21 2.00 5.28
CA LEU A 103 -8.46 2.84 6.45
C LEU A 103 -9.89 3.38 6.50
N GLY A 104 -10.57 3.44 5.37
CA GLY A 104 -11.95 3.94 5.25
C GLY A 104 -13.04 2.87 5.40
N LYS A 105 -12.64 1.65 5.64
CA LYS A 105 -13.57 0.52 5.82
C LYS A 105 -14.12 0.42 7.23
#